data_ccd38ceb7e7bd1858757b444f26dc7fb
#
_entry.id   ccd38ceb7e7bd1858757b444f26dc7fb
#
_cell.length_a   1.000
_cell.length_b   1.000
_cell.length_c   1.000
_cell.angle_alpha   90.00
_cell.angle_beta   90.00
_cell.angle_gamma   90.00
#
_symmetry.space_group_name_H-M   'P 1'
#
loop_
_entity.id
_entity.type
_entity.pdbx_description
1 polymer ?
#
loop_
_entity_poly.entity_id
_entity_poly.type
_entity_poly.pdbx_seq_one_letter_code
_entity_poly.pdbx_strand_id
1 'polypeptide(L)'
;GYRHWHAHGDRPDLENPGWRQWLDAELPKTDDDKYLVTLDNSVELAVRNSPDFQEQLETLYLSALDVSTERFRFDVQFFGGNFTQFQHLGSESPGGESNALQTDTGLQLQKQFATAGELLVGFANSTVWEFAGPNKGLTTSILNFSLVQPLLRAGGRVIALEQLTIAERALLANLRAFAQWRTGFYTNVAIGELGVAEPQRQGGFFGGTGLTGFTGQGSGGFGGVGDVTGFGRAGLANIGGGATGGGAGFAGGGAGQVGGYIGLLQQLQQIRNTEESLRLQLRTLALLEANLDAGLIDIAQVDQFRQNIETERANLLQARNAYQASIDTFARNTLGFPPDLPIEPDVSLIRRFQFVDPATSRVQNEIGSYIDEFGELELEPSTEALLAAFARVEELRAMTTAEMKKVPGDLQELESQSGEREARMTKAEQKVFRRDRERLSANFAALQTQFEQTGDKLARLREQLTPDNRRQTADEIFALLTELSNV
;
A
#
# COMPACT_ATOMS: atom_id res chain seq x y z
N GLY A 1 -25.98 20.21 5.81
CA GLY A 1 -24.77 19.65 5.21
C GLY A 1 -24.79 19.64 3.67
N TYR A 2 -25.83 19.10 3.04
CA TYR A 2 -25.90 18.95 1.57
C TYR A 2 -25.83 20.28 0.81
N ARG A 3 -26.53 21.29 1.26
CA ARG A 3 -26.55 22.63 0.62
C ARG A 3 -25.17 23.30 0.65
N HIS A 4 -24.40 23.04 1.67
CA HIS A 4 -23.05 23.58 1.84
C HIS A 4 -22.06 23.00 0.83
N TRP A 5 -22.16 21.70 0.54
CA TRP A 5 -21.31 21.03 -0.43
C TRP A 5 -21.48 21.58 -1.85
N HIS A 6 -22.74 21.84 -2.25
CA HIS A 6 -23.03 22.41 -3.57
C HIS A 6 -22.68 23.89 -3.70
N ALA A 7 -22.65 24.62 -2.58
CA ALA A 7 -22.38 26.06 -2.58
C ALA A 7 -20.87 26.39 -2.56
N HIS A 8 -20.06 25.55 -1.98
CA HIS A 8 -18.65 25.87 -1.69
C HIS A 8 -17.64 24.91 -2.34
N GLY A 9 -18.08 23.87 -3.06
CA GLY A 9 -17.17 22.89 -3.68
C GLY A 9 -16.33 22.15 -2.64
N ASP A 10 -15.04 22.34 -2.68
CA ASP A 10 -14.12 21.69 -1.74
C ASP A 10 -14.37 22.15 -0.30
N ARG A 11 -14.31 21.22 0.61
CA ARG A 11 -14.56 21.39 2.04
C ARG A 11 -13.25 21.11 2.81
N PRO A 12 -12.31 22.07 2.83
CA PRO A 12 -11.05 21.91 3.57
C PRO A 12 -11.25 21.71 5.09
N ASP A 13 -12.42 22.11 5.62
CA ASP A 13 -12.83 21.88 6.99
C ASP A 13 -13.24 20.42 7.29
N LEU A 14 -13.46 19.59 6.27
CA LEU A 14 -13.65 18.15 6.41
C LEU A 14 -12.33 17.39 6.35
N GLU A 15 -11.31 17.96 5.73
CA GLU A 15 -9.97 17.43 5.83
C GLU A 15 -9.42 17.73 7.22
N ASN A 16 -8.87 16.74 7.88
CA ASN A 16 -8.14 16.99 9.11
C ASN A 16 -6.80 17.62 8.77
N PRO A 17 -6.63 18.95 8.87
CA PRO A 17 -5.38 19.61 8.48
C PRO A 17 -4.19 19.17 9.36
N GLY A 18 -4.47 18.53 10.49
CA GLY A 18 -3.46 18.01 11.40
C GLY A 18 -2.81 16.71 10.94
N TRP A 19 -3.36 16.02 9.93
CA TRP A 19 -2.77 14.74 9.52
C TRP A 19 -1.36 14.88 8.96
N ARG A 20 -1.09 15.95 8.20
CA ARG A 20 0.25 16.24 7.68
C ARG A 20 1.23 16.59 8.80
N GLN A 21 0.80 17.41 9.75
CA GLN A 21 1.62 17.77 10.92
C GLN A 21 1.94 16.54 11.79
N TRP A 22 0.96 15.64 11.93
CA TRP A 22 1.17 14.38 12.62
C TRP A 22 2.16 13.50 11.85
N LEU A 23 2.04 13.42 10.53
CA LEU A 23 2.93 12.64 9.68
C LEU A 23 4.37 13.18 9.73
N ASP A 24 4.53 14.52 9.72
CA ASP A 24 5.82 15.19 9.86
C ASP A 24 6.49 14.93 11.23
N ALA A 25 5.69 14.69 12.27
CA ALA A 25 6.19 14.36 13.59
C ALA A 25 6.58 12.88 13.74
N GLU A 26 5.89 11.99 13.05
CA GLU A 26 6.03 10.52 13.19
C GLU A 26 7.06 9.94 12.21
N LEU A 27 7.14 10.47 10.98
CA LEU A 27 8.01 9.94 9.95
C LEU A 27 9.21 10.86 9.69
N PRO A 28 10.43 10.31 9.70
CA PRO A 28 11.60 11.06 9.25
C PRO A 28 11.51 11.38 7.76
N LYS A 29 12.04 12.52 7.37
CA LYS A 29 12.17 12.92 5.97
C LYS A 29 13.58 12.72 5.48
N THR A 30 13.71 12.38 4.20
CA THR A 30 15.00 12.38 3.50
C THR A 30 15.40 13.80 3.12
N ASP A 31 16.65 13.98 2.69
CA ASP A 31 17.18 15.28 2.21
C ASP A 31 16.35 15.84 1.03
N ASP A 32 15.68 14.96 0.27
CA ASP A 32 14.78 15.30 -0.86
C ASP A 32 13.34 15.61 -0.42
N ASP A 33 13.08 15.86 0.87
CA ASP A 33 11.74 16.12 1.45
C ASP A 33 10.71 14.98 1.24
N LYS A 34 11.18 13.73 1.06
CA LYS A 34 10.33 12.54 0.97
C LYS A 34 10.22 11.88 2.34
N TYR A 35 9.04 11.32 2.65
CA TYR A 35 8.84 10.57 3.89
C TYR A 35 9.51 9.21 3.81
N LEU A 36 10.45 8.96 4.72
CA LEU A 36 11.12 7.68 4.83
C LEU A 36 10.23 6.67 5.56
N VAL A 37 9.82 5.62 4.84
CA VAL A 37 8.91 4.61 5.35
C VAL A 37 9.68 3.31 5.58
N THR A 38 9.68 2.83 6.83
CA THR A 38 10.21 1.52 7.21
C THR A 38 9.11 0.46 7.17
N LEU A 39 9.46 -0.83 7.25
CA LEU A 39 8.47 -1.91 7.32
C LEU A 39 7.55 -1.76 8.53
N ASP A 40 8.10 -1.47 9.71
CA ASP A 40 7.34 -1.34 10.95
C ASP A 40 6.39 -0.14 10.89
N ASN A 41 6.88 1.01 10.44
CA ASN A 41 6.04 2.19 10.24
C ASN A 41 4.96 1.95 9.18
N SER A 42 5.26 1.21 8.10
CA SER A 42 4.26 0.84 7.08
C SER A 42 3.10 0.06 7.68
N VAL A 43 3.39 -0.90 8.56
CA VAL A 43 2.35 -1.69 9.22
C VAL A 43 1.52 -0.83 10.16
N GLU A 44 2.15 0.04 10.96
CA GLU A 44 1.44 0.92 11.89
C GLU A 44 0.53 1.90 11.14
N LEU A 45 1.04 2.53 10.09
CA LEU A 45 0.28 3.42 9.22
C LEU A 45 -0.88 2.70 8.52
N ALA A 46 -0.63 1.50 8.00
CA ALA A 46 -1.65 0.69 7.36
C ALA A 46 -2.79 0.30 8.32
N VAL A 47 -2.48 -0.09 9.54
CA VAL A 47 -3.51 -0.40 10.56
C VAL A 47 -4.37 0.82 10.89
N ARG A 48 -3.79 2.03 10.88
CA ARG A 48 -4.54 3.26 11.19
C ARG A 48 -5.35 3.78 10.02
N ASN A 49 -4.80 3.75 8.81
CA ASN A 49 -5.34 4.52 7.69
C ASN A 49 -5.82 3.66 6.52
N SER A 50 -5.43 2.37 6.44
CA SER A 50 -5.82 1.52 5.31
C SER A 50 -7.34 1.40 5.20
N PRO A 51 -7.91 1.67 4.02
CA PRO A 51 -9.34 1.46 3.76
C PRO A 51 -9.76 0.02 4.02
N ASP A 52 -8.94 -0.95 3.60
CA ASP A 52 -9.22 -2.38 3.79
C ASP A 52 -9.33 -2.74 5.27
N PHE A 53 -8.44 -2.19 6.12
CA PHE A 53 -8.48 -2.44 7.56
C PHE A 53 -9.74 -1.84 8.20
N GLN A 54 -10.14 -0.64 7.79
CA GLN A 54 -11.35 0.02 8.27
C GLN A 54 -12.61 -0.74 7.83
N GLU A 55 -12.66 -1.22 6.58
CA GLU A 55 -13.79 -2.00 6.08
C GLU A 55 -13.99 -3.30 6.89
N GLN A 56 -12.91 -3.98 7.26
CA GLN A 56 -13.00 -5.19 8.07
C GLN A 56 -13.45 -4.89 9.52
N LEU A 57 -13.02 -3.76 10.09
CA LEU A 57 -13.53 -3.29 11.39
C LEU A 57 -15.01 -2.94 11.32
N GLU A 58 -15.47 -2.27 10.27
CA GLU A 58 -16.87 -1.95 10.06
C GLU A 58 -17.72 -3.22 9.90
N THR A 59 -17.22 -4.18 9.15
CA THR A 59 -17.86 -5.49 8.97
C THR A 59 -18.06 -6.20 10.32
N LEU A 60 -17.06 -6.17 11.18
CA LEU A 60 -17.16 -6.72 12.54
C LEU A 60 -18.17 -5.94 13.39
N TYR A 61 -18.13 -4.61 13.33
CA TYR A 61 -19.06 -3.75 14.06
C TYR A 61 -20.52 -3.98 13.63
N LEU A 62 -20.77 -4.05 12.33
CA LEU A 62 -22.09 -4.34 11.79
C LEU A 62 -22.60 -5.73 12.22
N SER A 63 -21.70 -6.72 12.28
CA SER A 63 -22.04 -8.05 12.80
C SER A 63 -22.44 -8.02 14.28
N ALA A 64 -21.82 -7.15 15.08
CA ALA A 64 -22.22 -6.93 16.47
C ALA A 64 -23.58 -6.21 16.59
N LEU A 65 -23.87 -5.28 15.68
CA LEU A 65 -25.19 -4.64 15.61
C LEU A 65 -26.31 -5.62 15.26
N ASP A 66 -26.03 -6.62 14.42
CA ASP A 66 -27.01 -7.66 14.09
C ASP A 66 -27.41 -8.45 15.36
N VAL A 67 -26.45 -8.78 16.23
CA VAL A 67 -26.75 -9.40 17.53
C VAL A 67 -27.60 -8.48 18.41
N SER A 68 -27.25 -7.19 18.44
CA SER A 68 -28.01 -6.21 19.23
C SER A 68 -29.46 -6.07 18.72
N THR A 69 -29.64 -6.13 17.40
CA THR A 69 -30.98 -6.09 16.77
C THR A 69 -31.80 -7.32 17.15
N GLU A 70 -31.22 -8.52 17.13
CA GLU A 70 -31.91 -9.74 17.54
C GLU A 70 -32.22 -9.74 19.03
N ARG A 71 -31.37 -9.18 19.89
CA ARG A 71 -31.68 -9.00 21.33
C ARG A 71 -32.80 -8.00 21.55
N PHE A 72 -32.81 -6.91 20.80
CA PHE A 72 -33.87 -5.88 20.90
C PHE A 72 -35.28 -6.43 20.60
N ARG A 73 -35.43 -7.53 19.84
CA ARG A 73 -36.71 -8.20 19.58
C ARG A 73 -37.35 -8.72 20.84
N PHE A 74 -36.57 -9.04 21.87
CA PHE A 74 -37.06 -9.54 23.17
C PHE A 74 -37.32 -8.41 24.18
N ASP A 75 -36.96 -7.17 23.85
CA ASP A 75 -37.30 -6.00 24.65
C ASP A 75 -38.70 -5.53 24.37
N VAL A 76 -39.20 -4.67 25.24
CA VAL A 76 -40.54 -4.05 25.06
C VAL A 76 -40.43 -3.01 23.94
N GLN A 77 -41.19 -3.20 22.89
CA GLN A 77 -41.27 -2.29 21.75
C GLN A 77 -42.57 -1.49 21.82
N PHE A 78 -42.44 -0.16 21.64
CA PHE A 78 -43.57 0.76 21.63
C PHE A 78 -43.73 1.33 20.22
N PHE A 79 -44.96 1.29 19.73
CA PHE A 79 -45.37 1.88 18.48
C PHE A 79 -46.46 2.89 18.72
N GLY A 80 -46.39 4.03 18.12
CA GLY A 80 -47.40 5.07 18.19
C GLY A 80 -47.65 5.66 16.82
N GLY A 81 -48.90 5.85 16.49
CA GLY A 81 -49.35 6.49 15.26
C GLY A 81 -50.53 7.38 15.47
N ASN A 82 -50.57 8.49 14.77
CA ASN A 82 -51.74 9.39 14.69
C ASN A 82 -52.03 9.67 13.23
N PHE A 83 -53.31 9.51 12.87
CA PHE A 83 -53.78 9.80 11.54
C PHE A 83 -54.96 10.77 11.66
N THR A 84 -54.95 11.89 10.96
CA THR A 84 -56.04 12.88 10.95
C THR A 84 -56.49 13.09 9.52
N GLN A 85 -57.77 12.92 9.27
CA GLN A 85 -58.39 13.07 7.97
C GLN A 85 -59.56 14.05 8.09
N PHE A 86 -59.61 15.02 7.22
CA PHE A 86 -60.80 15.88 7.03
C PHE A 86 -61.54 15.43 5.76
N GLN A 87 -62.85 15.18 5.90
CA GLN A 87 -63.73 14.79 4.82
C GLN A 87 -64.81 15.86 4.66
N HIS A 88 -64.93 16.35 3.44
CA HIS A 88 -66.00 17.27 3.03
C HIS A 88 -66.85 16.59 1.95
N LEU A 89 -68.15 16.47 2.23
CA LEU A 89 -69.13 15.99 1.27
C LEU A 89 -70.03 17.17 0.93
N GLY A 90 -70.12 17.52 -0.34
CA GLY A 90 -70.93 18.64 -0.81
C GLY A 90 -72.42 18.38 -0.73
N SER A 91 -73.22 19.42 -0.97
CA SER A 91 -74.68 19.39 -0.87
C SER A 91 -75.40 18.43 -1.79
N GLU A 92 -74.72 17.99 -2.86
CA GLU A 92 -75.24 17.00 -3.82
C GLU A 92 -74.99 15.53 -3.40
N SER A 93 -74.37 15.32 -2.28
CA SER A 93 -74.11 13.98 -1.76
C SER A 93 -75.37 13.32 -1.25
N PRO A 94 -75.56 11.98 -1.40
CA PRO A 94 -76.66 11.28 -0.78
C PRO A 94 -76.61 11.41 0.76
N GLY A 95 -77.41 12.26 1.35
CA GLY A 95 -77.40 12.60 2.80
C GLY A 95 -77.16 14.07 3.11
N GLY A 96 -76.92 14.90 2.13
CA GLY A 96 -76.65 16.32 2.26
C GLY A 96 -75.18 16.69 2.56
N GLU A 97 -74.95 17.96 2.83
CA GLU A 97 -73.59 18.43 3.15
C GLU A 97 -73.14 17.86 4.53
N SER A 98 -71.95 17.29 4.52
CA SER A 98 -71.31 16.76 5.74
C SER A 98 -69.83 17.15 5.74
N ASN A 99 -69.39 17.67 6.86
CA ASN A 99 -68.00 18.02 7.12
C ASN A 99 -67.55 17.25 8.40
N ALA A 100 -66.62 16.34 8.21
CA ALA A 100 -66.17 15.53 9.31
C ALA A 100 -64.63 15.57 9.43
N LEU A 101 -64.13 15.75 10.63
CA LEU A 101 -62.70 15.57 10.97
C LEU A 101 -62.60 14.31 11.81
N GLN A 102 -61.88 13.34 11.28
CA GLN A 102 -61.56 12.12 11.98
C GLN A 102 -60.11 12.10 12.44
N THR A 103 -59.87 11.80 13.69
CA THR A 103 -58.53 11.62 14.25
C THR A 103 -58.46 10.25 14.89
N ASP A 104 -57.58 9.41 14.34
CA ASP A 104 -57.31 8.07 14.82
C ASP A 104 -55.92 8.05 15.49
N THR A 105 -55.86 7.67 16.74
CA THR A 105 -54.63 7.52 17.50
C THR A 105 -54.49 6.08 17.94
N GLY A 106 -53.36 5.46 17.56
CA GLY A 106 -53.03 4.13 17.94
C GLY A 106 -51.72 4.07 18.76
N LEU A 107 -51.76 3.38 19.88
CA LEU A 107 -50.56 3.05 20.65
C LEU A 107 -50.51 1.51 20.78
N GLN A 108 -49.36 0.93 20.52
CA GLN A 108 -49.16 -0.50 20.59
C GLN A 108 -47.87 -0.81 21.36
N LEU A 109 -47.96 -1.74 22.28
CA LEU A 109 -46.85 -2.32 22.99
C LEU A 109 -46.75 -3.77 22.57
N GLN A 110 -45.58 -4.18 22.11
CA GLN A 110 -45.28 -5.55 21.71
C GLN A 110 -44.09 -6.05 22.52
N LYS A 111 -44.20 -7.28 23.02
CA LYS A 111 -43.12 -7.95 23.71
C LYS A 111 -43.05 -9.40 23.31
N GLN A 112 -41.92 -9.84 22.82
CA GLN A 112 -41.64 -11.24 22.57
C GLN A 112 -40.91 -11.85 23.76
N PHE A 113 -41.42 -13.01 24.26
CA PHE A 113 -40.80 -13.72 25.36
C PHE A 113 -39.83 -14.79 24.88
N ALA A 114 -38.81 -15.07 25.68
CA ALA A 114 -37.87 -16.14 25.41
C ALA A 114 -38.49 -17.54 25.33
N THR A 115 -39.74 -17.69 25.73
CA THR A 115 -40.54 -18.93 25.61
C THR A 115 -41.29 -19.05 24.29
N ALA A 116 -41.04 -18.18 23.33
CA ALA A 116 -41.78 -18.00 22.09
C ALA A 116 -43.19 -17.41 22.24
N GLY A 117 -43.54 -16.90 23.42
CA GLY A 117 -44.77 -16.18 23.65
C GLY A 117 -44.68 -14.73 23.14
N GLU A 118 -45.82 -14.19 22.73
CA GLU A 118 -45.94 -12.79 22.29
C GLU A 118 -47.06 -12.11 23.05
N LEU A 119 -46.74 -10.98 23.69
CA LEU A 119 -47.72 -10.09 24.30
C LEU A 119 -47.89 -8.87 23.44
N LEU A 120 -49.10 -8.57 23.04
CA LEU A 120 -49.50 -7.38 22.34
C LEU A 120 -50.54 -6.64 23.19
N VAL A 121 -50.23 -5.38 23.52
CA VAL A 121 -51.19 -4.47 24.17
C VAL A 121 -51.43 -3.31 23.23
N GLY A 122 -52.65 -3.15 22.80
CA GLY A 122 -53.04 -2.10 21.86
C GLY A 122 -54.05 -1.15 22.46
N PHE A 123 -53.83 0.11 22.30
CA PHE A 123 -54.80 1.15 22.56
C PHE A 123 -55.09 1.89 21.25
N ALA A 124 -56.35 1.94 20.87
CA ALA A 124 -56.81 2.66 19.70
C ALA A 124 -57.91 3.67 20.13
N ASN A 125 -57.75 4.90 19.73
CA ASN A 125 -58.73 5.94 19.92
C ASN A 125 -59.09 6.55 18.57
N SER A 126 -60.40 6.56 18.28
CA SER A 126 -60.94 7.23 17.09
C SER A 126 -61.90 8.31 17.53
N THR A 127 -61.67 9.52 17.13
CA THR A 127 -62.54 10.66 17.42
C THR A 127 -62.95 11.31 16.12
N VAL A 128 -64.24 11.40 15.92
CA VAL A 128 -64.86 12.04 14.74
C VAL A 128 -65.63 13.28 15.21
N TRP A 129 -65.28 14.41 14.66
CA TRP A 129 -66.04 15.64 14.83
C TRP A 129 -66.78 15.95 13.52
N GLU A 130 -68.10 16.00 13.63
CA GLU A 130 -68.97 16.37 12.52
C GLU A 130 -69.34 17.85 12.65
N PHE A 131 -68.95 18.68 11.69
CA PHE A 131 -69.19 20.13 11.76
C PHE A 131 -70.51 20.51 11.10
N ALA A 132 -71.04 19.68 10.21
CA ALA A 132 -72.33 19.82 9.58
C ALA A 132 -73.03 18.47 9.58
N GLY A 133 -74.16 18.31 10.25
CA GLY A 133 -74.92 17.09 10.39
C GLY A 133 -75.55 16.91 11.79
N PRO A 134 -76.32 15.83 12.01
CA PRO A 134 -77.04 15.61 13.23
C PRO A 134 -76.17 15.15 14.42
N ASN A 135 -75.01 14.58 14.16
CA ASN A 135 -74.10 14.02 15.17
C ASN A 135 -72.88 14.95 15.36
N LYS A 136 -72.74 15.58 16.49
CA LYS A 136 -71.74 16.58 16.77
C LYS A 136 -70.38 16.04 17.22
N GLY A 137 -70.21 14.76 17.40
CA GLY A 137 -68.95 14.13 17.76
C GLY A 137 -69.13 12.74 18.30
N LEU A 138 -68.27 11.85 17.91
CA LEU A 138 -68.21 10.46 18.40
C LEU A 138 -66.78 10.13 18.74
N THR A 139 -66.53 9.62 19.93
CA THR A 139 -65.21 9.13 20.34
C THR A 139 -65.35 7.67 20.75
N THR A 140 -64.52 6.84 20.16
CA THR A 140 -64.43 5.41 20.49
C THR A 140 -63.01 5.08 20.94
N SER A 141 -62.85 4.48 22.10
CA SER A 141 -61.56 4.01 22.61
C SER A 141 -61.61 2.50 22.84
N ILE A 142 -60.62 1.79 22.36
CA ILE A 142 -60.50 0.36 22.46
C ILE A 142 -59.16 0.04 23.09
N LEU A 143 -59.15 -0.75 24.15
CA LEU A 143 -57.95 -1.32 24.73
C LEU A 143 -58.03 -2.84 24.55
N ASN A 144 -57.06 -3.41 23.87
CA ASN A 144 -56.98 -4.83 23.63
C ASN A 144 -55.69 -5.43 24.20
N PHE A 145 -55.83 -6.66 24.71
CA PHE A 145 -54.71 -7.47 25.17
C PHE A 145 -54.74 -8.79 24.42
N SER A 146 -53.62 -9.17 23.84
CA SER A 146 -53.45 -10.45 23.19
C SER A 146 -52.18 -11.10 23.70
N LEU A 147 -52.32 -12.28 24.29
CA LEU A 147 -51.19 -13.12 24.69
C LEU A 147 -51.26 -14.42 23.89
N VAL A 148 -50.32 -14.66 23.05
CA VAL A 148 -50.20 -15.89 22.26
C VAL A 148 -48.99 -16.66 22.74
N GLN A 149 -49.22 -17.89 23.26
CA GLN A 149 -48.15 -18.78 23.70
C GLN A 149 -48.25 -20.10 22.93
N PRO A 150 -47.30 -20.35 21.96
CA PRO A 150 -47.22 -21.66 21.32
C PRO A 150 -46.86 -22.75 22.34
N LEU A 151 -47.65 -23.81 22.39
CA LEU A 151 -47.45 -24.90 23.39
C LEU A 151 -46.73 -26.12 22.82
N LEU A 152 -46.92 -26.41 21.53
CA LEU A 152 -46.36 -27.61 20.89
C LEU A 152 -45.38 -27.25 19.78
N ARG A 153 -45.88 -26.97 18.60
CA ARG A 153 -45.05 -26.63 17.45
C ARG A 153 -44.62 -25.17 17.55
N ALA A 154 -43.32 -24.88 17.34
CA ALA A 154 -42.71 -23.56 17.48
C ALA A 154 -42.67 -22.97 18.90
N GLY A 155 -43.10 -23.74 19.94
CA GLY A 155 -42.97 -23.36 21.33
C GLY A 155 -41.62 -23.73 21.94
N GLY A 156 -41.23 -23.00 22.97
CA GLY A 156 -40.05 -23.30 23.75
C GLY A 156 -38.85 -22.37 23.50
N ARG A 157 -38.01 -22.29 24.52
CA ARG A 157 -36.88 -21.33 24.55
C ARG A 157 -35.87 -21.57 23.46
N VAL A 158 -35.61 -22.84 23.11
CA VAL A 158 -34.60 -23.17 22.07
C VAL A 158 -34.99 -22.60 20.71
N ILE A 159 -36.27 -22.75 20.33
CA ILE A 159 -36.78 -22.27 19.04
C ILE A 159 -36.86 -20.73 19.03
N ALA A 160 -37.35 -20.14 20.12
CA ALA A 160 -37.46 -18.67 20.22
C ALA A 160 -36.12 -17.95 20.11
N LEU A 161 -35.08 -18.54 20.71
CA LEU A 161 -33.73 -17.94 20.72
C LEU A 161 -32.86 -18.41 19.58
N GLU A 162 -33.36 -19.21 18.63
CA GLU A 162 -32.54 -19.76 17.51
C GLU A 162 -31.89 -18.67 16.67
N GLN A 163 -32.67 -17.65 16.30
CA GLN A 163 -32.13 -16.52 15.51
C GLN A 163 -31.04 -15.75 16.26
N LEU A 164 -31.26 -15.48 17.54
CA LEU A 164 -30.27 -14.85 18.40
C LEU A 164 -28.99 -15.70 18.50
N THR A 165 -29.15 -17.01 18.68
CA THR A 165 -28.03 -17.96 18.75
C THR A 165 -27.24 -17.99 17.44
N ILE A 166 -27.91 -17.94 16.30
CA ILE A 166 -27.28 -17.87 15.00
C ILE A 166 -26.49 -16.57 14.87
N ALA A 167 -27.07 -15.42 15.23
CA ALA A 167 -26.36 -14.11 15.18
C ALA A 167 -25.15 -14.10 16.14
N GLU A 168 -25.26 -14.64 17.34
CA GLU A 168 -24.13 -14.72 18.29
C GLU A 168 -23.00 -15.63 17.77
N ARG A 169 -23.33 -16.76 17.14
CA ARG A 169 -22.36 -17.65 16.51
C ARG A 169 -21.69 -17.03 15.32
N ALA A 170 -22.45 -16.27 14.50
CA ALA A 170 -21.92 -15.53 13.38
C ALA A 170 -20.93 -14.45 13.83
N LEU A 171 -21.28 -13.69 14.87
CA LEU A 171 -20.35 -12.70 15.45
C LEU A 171 -19.08 -13.37 15.98
N LEU A 172 -19.18 -14.50 16.67
CA LEU A 172 -18.01 -15.22 17.15
C LEU A 172 -17.14 -15.74 16.00
N ALA A 173 -17.74 -16.22 14.91
CA ALA A 173 -17.02 -16.62 13.72
C ALA A 173 -16.28 -15.43 13.07
N ASN A 174 -16.95 -14.29 12.95
CA ASN A 174 -16.35 -13.06 12.42
C ASN A 174 -15.24 -12.52 13.31
N LEU A 175 -15.36 -12.58 14.64
CA LEU A 175 -14.28 -12.25 15.56
C LEU A 175 -13.02 -13.10 15.34
N ARG A 176 -13.20 -14.40 15.15
CA ARG A 176 -12.09 -15.32 14.86
C ARG A 176 -11.48 -15.06 13.48
N ALA A 177 -12.32 -14.85 12.49
CA ALA A 177 -11.87 -14.51 11.14
C ALA A 177 -11.09 -13.20 11.13
N PHE A 178 -11.57 -12.17 11.85
CA PHE A 178 -10.86 -10.91 11.98
C PHE A 178 -9.51 -11.05 12.69
N ALA A 179 -9.43 -11.86 13.74
CA ALA A 179 -8.17 -12.12 14.44
C ALA A 179 -7.14 -12.80 13.53
N GLN A 180 -7.56 -13.76 12.70
CA GLN A 180 -6.71 -14.39 11.71
C GLN A 180 -6.34 -13.43 10.58
N TRP A 181 -7.32 -12.68 10.07
CA TRP A 181 -7.13 -11.70 9.02
C TRP A 181 -6.14 -10.60 9.44
N ARG A 182 -6.21 -10.10 10.68
CA ARG A 182 -5.27 -9.11 11.21
C ARG A 182 -3.83 -9.61 11.19
N THR A 183 -3.60 -10.90 11.42
CA THR A 183 -2.27 -11.51 11.30
C THR A 183 -1.85 -11.60 9.83
N GLY A 184 -2.76 -11.98 8.94
CA GLY A 184 -2.53 -11.99 7.49
C GLY A 184 -2.33 -10.59 6.91
N PHE A 185 -2.95 -9.56 7.49
CA PHE A 185 -2.79 -8.18 7.07
C PHE A 185 -1.34 -7.68 7.21
N TYR A 186 -0.65 -8.06 8.30
CA TYR A 186 0.79 -7.81 8.42
C TYR A 186 1.58 -8.40 7.24
N THR A 187 1.26 -9.64 6.89
CA THR A 187 1.90 -10.32 5.74
C THR A 187 1.57 -9.63 4.42
N ASN A 188 0.34 -9.13 4.28
CA ASN A 188 -0.07 -8.37 3.11
C ASN A 188 0.73 -7.06 2.96
N VAL A 189 0.89 -6.30 4.03
CA VAL A 189 1.72 -5.08 4.02
C VAL A 189 3.17 -5.42 3.68
N ALA A 190 3.71 -6.49 4.26
CA ALA A 190 5.12 -6.87 4.09
C ALA A 190 5.43 -7.44 2.71
N ILE A 191 4.61 -8.40 2.24
CA ILE A 191 4.91 -9.18 1.02
C ILE A 191 3.80 -9.18 -0.04
N GLY A 192 2.68 -8.49 0.22
CA GLY A 192 1.56 -8.37 -0.74
C GLY A 192 0.64 -9.59 -0.79
N GLU A 193 0.72 -10.51 0.18
CA GLU A 193 -0.13 -11.70 0.24
C GLU A 193 -0.91 -11.74 1.56
N LEU A 194 -2.23 -11.77 1.48
CA LEU A 194 -3.10 -11.90 2.65
C LEU A 194 -3.09 -13.31 3.25
N GLY A 195 -3.11 -14.33 2.41
CA GLY A 195 -3.06 -15.74 2.81
C GLY A 195 -4.23 -16.25 3.66
N VAL A 196 -5.16 -15.39 4.07
CA VAL A 196 -6.32 -15.69 4.94
C VAL A 196 -7.59 -15.08 4.40
N ALA A 197 -8.73 -15.73 4.71
CA ALA A 197 -10.04 -15.22 4.31
C ALA A 197 -10.44 -14.01 5.14
N GLU A 198 -11.09 -13.06 4.49
CA GLU A 198 -11.66 -11.88 5.13
C GLU A 198 -12.89 -12.24 5.98
N PRO A 199 -13.18 -11.49 7.07
CA PRO A 199 -14.44 -11.56 7.78
C PRO A 199 -15.60 -11.29 6.82
N GLN A 200 -16.64 -12.10 6.87
CA GLN A 200 -17.82 -11.95 6.03
C GLN A 200 -19.05 -11.71 6.88
N ARG A 201 -19.70 -10.59 6.67
CA ARG A 201 -20.99 -10.33 7.28
C ARG A 201 -22.07 -11.19 6.61
N GLN A 202 -22.70 -12.02 7.42
CA GLN A 202 -23.84 -12.83 7.00
C GLN A 202 -25.09 -11.98 7.17
N GLY A 203 -25.67 -11.53 6.07
CA GLY A 203 -26.81 -10.65 5.95
C GLY A 203 -27.64 -10.37 7.21
N GLY A 204 -27.63 -9.14 7.64
CA GLY A 204 -28.42 -8.61 8.72
C GLY A 204 -29.38 -7.52 8.27
N PHE A 205 -30.11 -6.95 9.20
CA PHE A 205 -31.08 -5.87 8.97
C PHE A 205 -30.47 -4.67 8.20
N PHE A 206 -29.17 -4.42 8.34
CA PHE A 206 -28.46 -3.31 7.71
C PHE A 206 -27.81 -3.66 6.35
N GLY A 207 -28.23 -4.71 5.67
CA GLY A 207 -27.91 -4.99 4.28
C GLY A 207 -26.44 -5.39 4.02
N GLY A 208 -25.93 -6.42 4.67
CA GLY A 208 -24.70 -7.09 4.26
C GLY A 208 -24.95 -8.05 3.09
N THR A 209 -23.92 -8.34 2.30
CA THR A 209 -23.91 -9.50 1.43
C THR A 209 -24.05 -10.73 2.31
N GLY A 210 -25.29 -11.22 2.41
CA GLY A 210 -25.58 -12.36 3.27
C GLY A 210 -24.67 -13.53 2.97
N LEU A 211 -24.54 -14.43 3.92
CA LEU A 211 -24.16 -15.80 3.59
C LEU A 211 -24.99 -16.20 2.39
N THR A 212 -24.35 -16.35 1.25
CA THR A 212 -24.94 -17.04 0.11
C THR A 212 -25.37 -18.43 0.62
N GLY A 213 -26.65 -18.59 0.89
CA GLY A 213 -27.20 -19.80 1.50
C GLY A 213 -28.11 -19.60 2.70
N PHE A 214 -28.05 -18.44 3.40
CA PHE A 214 -28.93 -18.14 4.53
C PHE A 214 -30.00 -17.09 4.23
N THR A 215 -29.70 -16.15 3.35
CA THR A 215 -30.70 -15.28 2.75
C THR A 215 -30.81 -15.70 1.32
N GLY A 216 -31.91 -16.34 0.99
CA GLY A 216 -32.25 -16.61 -0.40
C GLY A 216 -32.06 -15.32 -1.17
N GLN A 217 -31.29 -15.35 -2.23
CA GLN A 217 -31.23 -14.31 -3.23
C GLN A 217 -32.63 -14.21 -3.84
N GLY A 218 -33.40 -13.32 -3.33
CA GLY A 218 -34.74 -13.06 -3.84
C GLY A 218 -35.24 -11.82 -3.15
N SER A 219 -35.60 -10.83 -3.93
CA SER A 219 -36.51 -9.79 -3.50
C SER A 219 -37.79 -10.44 -3.02
N GLY A 220 -37.92 -10.65 -1.72
CA GLY A 220 -39.08 -11.29 -1.12
C GLY A 220 -38.69 -12.42 -0.17
N GLY A 221 -38.84 -12.14 1.09
CA GLY A 221 -38.49 -12.98 2.21
C GLY A 221 -38.83 -14.44 2.05
N PHE A 222 -38.24 -15.25 2.90
CA PHE A 222 -38.57 -16.65 3.20
C PHE A 222 -38.79 -17.59 2.01
N GLY A 223 -38.03 -17.45 0.95
CA GLY A 223 -38.04 -18.36 -0.18
C GLY A 223 -36.92 -19.39 -0.08
N GLY A 224 -37.24 -20.59 0.37
CA GLY A 224 -36.38 -21.75 0.20
C GLY A 224 -35.66 -22.23 1.44
N VAL A 225 -36.32 -23.04 2.23
CA VAL A 225 -35.73 -23.98 3.20
C VAL A 225 -35.00 -25.12 2.45
N GLY A 226 -34.26 -24.76 1.40
CA GLY A 226 -33.63 -25.74 0.51
C GLY A 226 -32.12 -25.76 0.51
N ASP A 227 -31.45 -24.74 1.04
CA ASP A 227 -30.01 -24.69 0.99
C ASP A 227 -29.38 -24.36 2.35
N VAL A 228 -29.58 -25.24 3.30
CA VAL A 228 -28.90 -25.23 4.61
C VAL A 228 -27.48 -25.82 4.52
N THR A 229 -26.90 -25.85 3.35
CA THR A 229 -25.53 -26.33 3.16
C THR A 229 -24.48 -25.21 3.20
N GLY A 230 -24.82 -24.07 3.80
CA GLY A 230 -23.92 -22.94 3.93
C GLY A 230 -22.83 -23.03 5.02
N PHE A 231 -22.66 -24.14 5.70
CA PHE A 231 -21.45 -24.44 6.50
C PHE A 231 -20.34 -25.06 5.65
N GLY A 232 -20.54 -25.09 4.35
CA GLY A 232 -19.59 -25.62 3.43
C GLY A 232 -18.93 -24.51 2.66
N ARG A 233 -17.65 -24.33 2.86
CA ARG A 233 -16.75 -23.76 1.86
C ARG A 233 -17.28 -22.42 1.30
N ALA A 234 -17.05 -21.35 2.01
CA ALA A 234 -16.72 -20.10 1.32
C ALA A 234 -15.70 -20.51 0.27
N GLY A 235 -16.18 -20.54 -0.96
CA GLY A 235 -15.52 -21.33 -1.97
C GLY A 235 -14.11 -20.87 -2.17
N LEU A 236 -13.25 -21.80 -2.29
CA LEU A 236 -12.06 -21.76 -3.13
C LEU A 236 -12.35 -21.22 -4.57
N ALA A 237 -13.57 -20.76 -4.85
CA ALA A 237 -14.00 -20.26 -6.14
C ALA A 237 -13.70 -18.78 -6.37
N ASN A 238 -13.21 -18.02 -5.41
CA ASN A 238 -12.78 -16.64 -5.63
C ASN A 238 -11.27 -16.42 -5.43
N ILE A 239 -10.47 -17.48 -5.44
CA ILE A 239 -9.00 -17.39 -5.63
C ILE A 239 -8.65 -17.13 -7.10
N GLY A 240 -9.63 -16.97 -7.97
CA GLY A 240 -9.46 -16.80 -9.42
C GLY A 240 -9.87 -15.46 -10.02
N GLY A 241 -10.07 -14.42 -9.23
CA GLY A 241 -10.51 -13.12 -9.74
C GLY A 241 -9.59 -11.98 -9.30
N GLY A 242 -8.53 -11.73 -10.06
CA GLY A 242 -7.79 -10.48 -9.92
C GLY A 242 -6.30 -10.55 -9.58
N ALA A 243 -5.70 -11.73 -9.51
CA ALA A 243 -4.25 -11.82 -9.58
C ALA A 243 -3.82 -11.94 -11.04
N THR A 244 -3.86 -10.87 -11.77
CA THR A 244 -3.00 -10.68 -12.94
C THR A 244 -1.55 -10.63 -12.44
N GLY A 245 -0.86 -11.74 -12.49
CA GLY A 245 0.56 -11.80 -12.26
C GLY A 245 0.96 -12.42 -10.93
N GLY A 246 1.28 -13.66 -10.96
CA GLY A 246 1.97 -14.35 -9.89
C GLY A 246 1.38 -15.71 -9.60
N GLY A 247 1.35 -16.58 -10.62
CA GLY A 247 1.25 -18.00 -10.35
C GLY A 247 2.36 -18.36 -9.38
N ALA A 248 2.01 -18.78 -8.18
CA ALA A 248 2.93 -19.40 -7.26
C ALA A 248 3.45 -20.70 -7.87
N GLY A 249 4.36 -20.55 -8.82
CA GLY A 249 5.19 -21.63 -9.33
C GLY A 249 6.23 -21.99 -8.31
N PHE A 250 5.84 -22.70 -7.26
CA PHE A 250 6.81 -23.35 -6.37
C PHE A 250 7.51 -24.53 -7.00
N ALA A 251 7.43 -24.70 -8.32
CA ALA A 251 8.12 -25.74 -9.07
C ALA A 251 8.98 -25.11 -10.17
N GLY A 252 10.11 -24.56 -9.79
CA GLY A 252 11.13 -24.12 -10.74
C GLY A 252 11.65 -22.72 -10.45
N GLY A 253 12.55 -22.59 -9.51
CA GLY A 253 13.73 -21.72 -9.51
C GLY A 253 13.63 -20.22 -9.82
N GLY A 254 12.48 -19.60 -9.92
CA GLY A 254 12.35 -18.15 -9.96
C GLY A 254 11.71 -17.67 -8.65
N ALA A 255 12.38 -16.84 -7.89
CA ALA A 255 11.76 -16.12 -6.79
C ALA A 255 10.53 -15.39 -7.35
N GLY A 256 9.32 -15.78 -6.94
CA GLY A 256 8.09 -15.13 -7.35
C GLY A 256 8.22 -13.63 -7.04
N GLN A 257 7.57 -12.79 -7.84
CA GLN A 257 7.52 -11.36 -7.53
C GLN A 257 6.82 -11.21 -6.19
N VAL A 258 7.56 -10.81 -5.18
CA VAL A 258 7.02 -10.45 -3.87
C VAL A 258 6.39 -9.07 -4.01
N GLY A 259 5.15 -8.94 -3.51
CA GLY A 259 4.46 -7.66 -3.45
C GLY A 259 4.77 -6.90 -2.14
N GLY A 260 3.90 -5.97 -1.79
CA GLY A 260 4.01 -5.20 -0.56
C GLY A 260 5.32 -4.41 -0.42
N TYR A 261 5.70 -4.11 0.82
CA TYR A 261 6.91 -3.34 1.12
C TYR A 261 8.20 -4.01 0.60
N ILE A 262 8.34 -5.32 0.81
CA ILE A 262 9.53 -6.07 0.35
C ILE A 262 9.58 -6.11 -1.18
N GLY A 263 8.42 -6.17 -1.83
CA GLY A 263 8.33 -6.09 -3.29
C GLY A 263 8.84 -4.76 -3.84
N LEU A 264 8.59 -3.64 -3.16
CA LEU A 264 9.16 -2.35 -3.54
C LEU A 264 10.69 -2.35 -3.44
N LEU A 265 11.23 -2.92 -2.35
CA LEU A 265 12.68 -3.05 -2.19
C LEU A 265 13.31 -3.96 -3.26
N GLN A 266 12.63 -5.05 -3.62
CA GLN A 266 13.08 -5.95 -4.68
C GLN A 266 13.11 -5.24 -6.05
N GLN A 267 12.06 -4.48 -6.38
CA GLN A 267 12.03 -3.69 -7.62
C GLN A 267 13.15 -2.65 -7.66
N LEU A 268 13.39 -1.95 -6.54
CA LEU A 268 14.48 -0.99 -6.44
C LEU A 268 15.85 -1.66 -6.65
N GLN A 269 16.07 -2.84 -6.06
CA GLN A 269 17.31 -3.59 -6.26
C GLN A 269 17.47 -4.05 -7.72
N GLN A 270 16.37 -4.43 -8.36
CA GLN A 270 16.39 -4.80 -9.78
C GLN A 270 16.77 -3.62 -10.68
N ILE A 271 16.24 -2.43 -10.39
CA ILE A 271 16.61 -1.19 -11.10
C ILE A 271 18.13 -0.95 -10.96
N ARG A 272 18.66 -1.01 -9.75
CA ARG A 272 20.10 -0.86 -9.49
C ARG A 272 20.95 -1.87 -10.26
N ASN A 273 20.52 -3.14 -10.27
CA ASN A 273 21.22 -4.17 -11.02
C ASN A 273 21.22 -3.90 -12.54
N THR A 274 20.10 -3.39 -13.07
CA THR A 274 19.99 -3.00 -14.49
C THR A 274 20.88 -1.80 -14.78
N GLU A 275 20.96 -0.82 -13.90
CA GLU A 275 21.85 0.33 -14.02
C GLU A 275 23.33 -0.09 -14.06
N GLU A 276 23.72 -1.02 -13.18
CA GLU A 276 25.08 -1.56 -13.18
C GLU A 276 25.38 -2.37 -14.46
N SER A 277 24.42 -3.18 -14.90
CA SER A 277 24.53 -3.90 -16.16
C SER A 277 24.72 -2.96 -17.35
N LEU A 278 23.94 -1.90 -17.40
CA LEU A 278 24.04 -0.89 -18.46
C LEU A 278 25.43 -0.20 -18.47
N ARG A 279 25.98 0.11 -17.29
CA ARG A 279 27.33 0.68 -17.20
C ARG A 279 28.40 -0.26 -17.72
N LEU A 280 28.29 -1.54 -17.35
CA LEU A 280 29.24 -2.55 -17.86
C LEU A 280 29.12 -2.67 -19.38
N GLN A 281 27.91 -2.59 -19.94
CA GLN A 281 27.69 -2.61 -21.37
C GLN A 281 28.27 -1.38 -22.05
N LEU A 282 28.16 -0.18 -21.47
CA LEU A 282 28.77 1.05 -22.01
C LEU A 282 30.30 0.95 -22.04
N ARG A 283 30.93 0.39 -21.00
CA ARG A 283 32.38 0.15 -21.02
C ARG A 283 32.76 -0.88 -22.10
N THR A 284 31.94 -1.90 -22.28
CA THR A 284 32.15 -2.89 -23.33
C THR A 284 31.99 -2.26 -24.72
N LEU A 285 31.03 -1.36 -24.89
CA LEU A 285 30.88 -0.60 -26.14
C LEU A 285 32.14 0.21 -26.47
N ALA A 286 32.67 0.95 -25.52
CA ALA A 286 33.91 1.73 -25.71
C ALA A 286 35.09 0.83 -26.15
N LEU A 287 35.18 -0.40 -25.57
CA LEU A 287 36.18 -1.38 -26.00
C LEU A 287 35.95 -1.87 -27.44
N LEU A 288 34.67 -2.12 -27.80
CA LEU A 288 34.30 -2.55 -29.15
C LEU A 288 34.57 -1.45 -30.16
N GLU A 289 34.30 -0.18 -29.83
CA GLU A 289 34.60 0.96 -30.67
C GLU A 289 36.13 1.14 -30.91
N ALA A 290 36.92 0.97 -29.86
CA ALA A 290 38.38 0.98 -30.00
C ALA A 290 38.90 -0.18 -30.89
N ASN A 291 38.27 -1.37 -30.81
CA ASN A 291 38.61 -2.50 -31.68
C ASN A 291 38.14 -2.27 -33.14
N LEU A 292 37.03 -1.57 -33.35
CA LEU A 292 36.59 -1.18 -34.68
C LEU A 292 37.60 -0.19 -35.30
N ASP A 293 38.05 0.82 -34.57
CA ASP A 293 39.05 1.78 -35.00
C ASP A 293 40.40 1.12 -35.32
N ALA A 294 40.74 0.07 -34.59
CA ALA A 294 41.91 -0.76 -34.88
C ALA A 294 41.71 -1.73 -36.07
N GLY A 295 40.51 -1.80 -36.66
CA GLY A 295 40.18 -2.68 -37.79
C GLY A 295 40.06 -4.15 -37.42
N LEU A 296 39.87 -4.48 -36.14
CA LEU A 296 39.78 -5.88 -35.62
C LEU A 296 38.37 -6.45 -35.69
N ILE A 297 37.32 -5.62 -35.73
CA ILE A 297 35.93 -6.05 -35.78
C ILE A 297 35.13 -5.27 -36.83
N ASP A 298 33.96 -5.78 -37.20
CA ASP A 298 33.07 -5.15 -38.16
C ASP A 298 32.10 -4.17 -37.46
N ILE A 299 31.75 -3.09 -38.16
CA ILE A 299 30.83 -2.05 -37.71
C ILE A 299 29.45 -2.64 -37.34
N ALA A 300 29.01 -3.70 -38.03
CA ALA A 300 27.73 -4.37 -37.74
C ALA A 300 27.65 -4.89 -36.30
N GLN A 301 28.77 -5.35 -35.73
CA GLN A 301 28.82 -5.82 -34.34
C GLN A 301 28.66 -4.67 -33.34
N VAL A 302 29.28 -3.51 -33.63
CA VAL A 302 29.15 -2.32 -32.79
C VAL A 302 27.70 -1.78 -32.82
N ASP A 303 27.11 -1.70 -34.02
CA ASP A 303 25.75 -1.21 -34.19
C ASP A 303 24.72 -2.14 -33.52
N GLN A 304 24.90 -3.45 -33.59
CA GLN A 304 24.03 -4.39 -32.86
C GLN A 304 24.18 -4.23 -31.35
N PHE A 305 25.40 -3.98 -30.86
CA PHE A 305 25.62 -3.76 -29.45
C PHE A 305 25.02 -2.42 -28.97
N ARG A 306 25.09 -1.37 -29.77
CA ARG A 306 24.40 -0.08 -29.52
C ARG A 306 22.89 -0.28 -29.43
N GLN A 307 22.27 -1.06 -30.33
CA GLN A 307 20.84 -1.36 -30.26
C GLN A 307 20.47 -2.09 -28.96
N ASN A 308 21.31 -3.00 -28.49
CA ASN A 308 21.09 -3.70 -27.22
C ASN A 308 21.10 -2.70 -26.04
N ILE A 309 22.03 -1.76 -26.03
CA ILE A 309 22.13 -0.70 -25.01
C ILE A 309 20.89 0.17 -25.03
N GLU A 310 20.41 0.62 -26.20
CA GLU A 310 19.19 1.43 -26.29
C GLU A 310 17.94 0.65 -25.81
N THR A 311 17.88 -0.62 -26.09
CA THR A 311 16.81 -1.49 -25.57
C THR A 311 16.87 -1.60 -24.03
N GLU A 312 18.08 -1.75 -23.47
CA GLU A 312 18.26 -1.81 -22.02
C GLU A 312 17.97 -0.47 -21.34
N ARG A 313 18.29 0.67 -21.96
CA ARG A 313 17.88 2.01 -21.51
C ARG A 313 16.35 2.15 -21.47
N ALA A 314 15.65 1.66 -22.51
CA ALA A 314 14.19 1.67 -22.54
C ALA A 314 13.60 0.79 -21.42
N ASN A 315 14.17 -0.38 -21.21
CA ASN A 315 13.77 -1.29 -20.11
C ASN A 315 13.99 -0.65 -18.75
N LEU A 316 15.11 0.04 -18.53
CA LEU A 316 15.39 0.76 -17.29
C LEU A 316 14.36 1.87 -17.05
N LEU A 317 14.01 2.65 -18.05
CA LEU A 317 12.98 3.68 -17.93
C LEU A 317 11.62 3.08 -17.60
N GLN A 318 11.24 1.99 -18.25
CA GLN A 318 10.01 1.27 -17.95
C GLN A 318 10.02 0.72 -16.51
N ALA A 319 11.13 0.15 -16.05
CA ALA A 319 11.26 -0.36 -14.68
C ALA A 319 11.14 0.76 -13.64
N ARG A 320 11.74 1.92 -13.87
CA ARG A 320 11.60 3.10 -12.99
C ARG A 320 10.14 3.60 -12.93
N ASN A 321 9.46 3.68 -14.07
CA ASN A 321 8.05 4.08 -14.11
C ASN A 321 7.14 3.05 -13.40
N ALA A 322 7.41 1.76 -13.59
CA ALA A 322 6.67 0.70 -12.90
C ALA A 322 6.89 0.74 -11.38
N TYR A 323 8.12 1.02 -10.95
CA TYR A 323 8.45 1.20 -9.54
C TYR A 323 7.70 2.38 -8.92
N GLN A 324 7.66 3.53 -9.60
CA GLN A 324 6.90 4.68 -9.13
C GLN A 324 5.40 4.36 -9.01
N ALA A 325 4.82 3.71 -10.01
CA ALA A 325 3.41 3.27 -9.96
C ALA A 325 3.16 2.27 -8.83
N SER A 326 4.14 1.44 -8.49
CA SER A 326 4.05 0.51 -7.35
C SER A 326 4.08 1.26 -6.01
N ILE A 327 4.93 2.30 -5.87
CA ILE A 327 4.95 3.19 -4.70
C ILE A 327 3.60 3.89 -4.54
N ASP A 328 3.06 4.49 -5.60
CA ASP A 328 1.78 5.20 -5.58
C ASP A 328 0.63 4.27 -5.21
N THR A 329 0.67 3.03 -5.71
CA THR A 329 -0.33 2.00 -5.38
C THR A 329 -0.21 1.56 -3.92
N PHE A 330 1.01 1.36 -3.44
CA PHE A 330 1.27 1.01 -2.04
C PHE A 330 0.84 2.13 -1.09
N ALA A 331 1.17 3.39 -1.41
CA ALA A 331 0.73 4.56 -0.65
C ALA A 331 -0.79 4.63 -0.53
N ARG A 332 -1.50 4.48 -1.65
CA ARG A 332 -2.95 4.63 -1.70
C ARG A 332 -3.69 3.43 -1.09
N ASN A 333 -3.35 2.22 -1.51
CA ASN A 333 -4.16 1.04 -1.17
C ASN A 333 -3.74 0.45 0.19
N THR A 334 -2.42 0.46 0.48
CA THR A 334 -1.92 -0.16 1.71
C THR A 334 -1.81 0.84 2.85
N LEU A 335 -1.23 2.02 2.62
CA LEU A 335 -1.05 3.04 3.66
C LEU A 335 -2.25 3.97 3.81
N GLY A 336 -3.17 4.01 2.83
CA GLY A 336 -4.33 4.92 2.83
C GLY A 336 -3.97 6.39 2.64
N PHE A 337 -2.83 6.67 2.01
CA PHE A 337 -2.38 8.03 1.73
C PHE A 337 -2.73 8.48 0.30
N PRO A 338 -2.86 9.79 0.06
CA PRO A 338 -3.00 10.30 -1.28
C PRO A 338 -1.73 10.02 -2.10
N PRO A 339 -1.87 9.75 -3.42
CA PRO A 339 -0.74 9.36 -4.28
C PRO A 339 0.29 10.48 -4.52
N ASP A 340 -0.06 11.73 -4.22
CA ASP A 340 0.83 12.90 -4.32
C ASP A 340 1.79 13.02 -3.14
N LEU A 341 1.67 12.16 -2.11
CA LEU A 341 2.57 12.16 -0.98
C LEU A 341 3.89 11.50 -1.38
N PRO A 342 5.02 12.24 -1.35
CA PRO A 342 6.31 11.68 -1.70
C PRO A 342 6.81 10.74 -0.61
N ILE A 343 6.78 9.44 -0.85
CA ILE A 343 7.31 8.42 0.05
C ILE A 343 8.52 7.73 -0.54
N GLU A 344 9.44 7.32 0.32
CA GLU A 344 10.62 6.54 -0.03
C GLU A 344 10.78 5.36 0.94
N PRO A 345 10.85 4.11 0.45
CA PRO A 345 11.09 2.96 1.30
C PRO A 345 12.52 2.97 1.87
N ASP A 346 12.67 2.66 3.17
CA ASP A 346 13.98 2.51 3.79
C ASP A 346 14.73 1.28 3.23
N VAL A 347 15.89 1.54 2.69
CA VAL A 347 16.75 0.50 2.08
C VAL A 347 17.67 -0.21 3.08
N SER A 348 17.59 0.12 4.37
CA SER A 348 18.46 -0.45 5.40
C SER A 348 18.38 -1.98 5.44
N LEU A 349 17.18 -2.53 5.15
CA LEU A 349 16.94 -3.97 5.11
C LEU A 349 17.81 -4.69 4.05
N ILE A 350 17.93 -4.09 2.86
CA ILE A 350 18.70 -4.68 1.76
C ILE A 350 20.17 -4.30 1.79
N ARG A 351 20.55 -3.25 2.52
CA ARG A 351 21.95 -2.82 2.64
C ARG A 351 22.88 -3.95 3.08
N ARG A 352 22.40 -4.84 3.95
CA ARG A 352 23.15 -6.03 4.41
C ARG A 352 23.45 -7.06 3.31
N PHE A 353 22.72 -7.01 2.21
CA PHE A 353 22.85 -7.93 1.07
C PHE A 353 23.49 -7.25 -0.15
N GLN A 354 23.81 -5.97 -0.07
CA GLN A 354 24.48 -5.25 -1.13
C GLN A 354 25.98 -5.52 -1.06
N PHE A 355 26.58 -5.93 -2.18
CA PHE A 355 28.02 -6.15 -2.29
C PHE A 355 28.80 -4.84 -2.44
N VAL A 356 28.15 -3.78 -2.93
CA VAL A 356 28.73 -2.45 -3.13
C VAL A 356 27.90 -1.43 -2.37
N ASP A 357 28.56 -0.52 -1.64
CA ASP A 357 27.85 0.58 -0.95
C ASP A 357 27.20 1.50 -2.01
N PRO A 358 25.90 1.82 -1.88
CA PRO A 358 25.23 2.78 -2.77
C PRO A 358 25.91 4.14 -2.85
N ALA A 359 26.60 4.57 -1.80
CA ALA A 359 27.34 5.80 -1.77
C ALA A 359 28.54 5.75 -2.73
N THR A 360 29.29 4.64 -2.74
CA THR A 360 30.38 4.40 -3.70
C THR A 360 29.86 4.40 -5.13
N SER A 361 28.74 3.69 -5.39
CA SER A 361 28.10 3.70 -6.71
C SER A 361 27.67 5.10 -7.15
N ARG A 362 27.19 5.93 -6.23
CA ARG A 362 26.82 7.32 -6.52
C ARG A 362 28.03 8.14 -6.97
N VAL A 363 29.13 8.08 -6.21
CA VAL A 363 30.36 8.78 -6.55
C VAL A 363 30.88 8.34 -7.92
N GLN A 364 30.86 7.05 -8.20
CA GLN A 364 31.27 6.51 -9.49
C GLN A 364 30.37 7.02 -10.63
N ASN A 365 29.06 7.19 -10.38
CA ASN A 365 28.12 7.78 -11.36
C ASN A 365 28.42 9.24 -11.63
N GLU A 366 28.66 10.01 -10.60
CA GLU A 366 29.00 11.43 -10.70
C GLU A 366 30.27 11.61 -11.55
N ILE A 367 31.28 10.78 -11.29
CA ILE A 367 32.52 10.79 -12.10
C ILE A 367 32.21 10.41 -13.55
N GLY A 368 31.45 9.33 -13.79
CA GLY A 368 31.09 8.90 -15.14
C GLY A 368 30.30 9.95 -15.91
N SER A 369 29.27 10.54 -15.28
CA SER A 369 28.48 11.62 -15.90
C SER A 369 29.33 12.84 -16.24
N TYR A 370 30.29 13.16 -15.38
CA TYR A 370 31.19 14.29 -15.65
C TYR A 370 32.22 13.99 -16.75
N ILE A 371 32.68 12.74 -16.89
CA ILE A 371 33.52 12.32 -18.02
C ILE A 371 32.75 12.51 -19.32
N ASP A 372 31.48 12.12 -19.39
CA ASP A 372 30.65 12.29 -20.57
C ASP A 372 30.44 13.79 -20.88
N GLU A 373 30.10 14.62 -19.89
CA GLU A 373 29.90 16.06 -20.01
C GLU A 373 31.20 16.78 -20.46
N PHE A 374 32.33 16.39 -19.86
CA PHE A 374 33.63 16.96 -20.22
C PHE A 374 34.08 16.55 -21.64
N GLY A 375 33.72 15.33 -22.08
CA GLY A 375 33.96 14.83 -23.42
C GLY A 375 33.19 15.56 -24.54
N GLU A 376 32.07 16.20 -24.18
CA GLU A 376 31.26 17.03 -25.10
C GLU A 376 31.78 18.44 -25.27
N LEU A 377 32.79 18.87 -24.49
CA LEU A 377 33.39 20.18 -24.63
C LEU A 377 34.14 20.32 -25.96
N GLU A 378 34.34 21.59 -26.42
CA GLU A 378 35.10 21.87 -27.59
C GLU A 378 36.55 21.35 -27.47
N LEU A 379 37.17 20.97 -28.59
CA LEU A 379 38.56 20.48 -28.65
C LEU A 379 39.59 21.44 -28.02
N GLU A 380 39.26 22.73 -27.99
CA GLU A 380 40.04 23.75 -27.30
C GLU A 380 39.16 24.56 -26.36
N PRO A 381 38.87 24.03 -25.15
CA PRO A 381 37.99 24.69 -24.20
C PRO A 381 38.55 26.07 -23.78
N SER A 382 37.67 26.96 -23.36
CA SER A 382 38.09 28.25 -22.81
C SER A 382 38.83 28.07 -21.47
N THR A 383 39.70 29.00 -21.11
CA THR A 383 40.43 28.98 -19.84
C THR A 383 39.46 28.96 -18.65
N GLU A 384 38.31 29.63 -18.76
CA GLU A 384 37.25 29.61 -17.74
C GLU A 384 36.61 28.23 -17.60
N ALA A 385 36.34 27.56 -18.73
CA ALA A 385 35.81 26.17 -18.70
C ALA A 385 36.79 25.19 -18.07
N LEU A 386 38.10 25.33 -18.35
CA LEU A 386 39.13 24.50 -17.71
C LEU A 386 39.26 24.78 -16.22
N LEU A 387 39.15 26.01 -15.77
CA LEU A 387 39.13 26.35 -14.33
C LEU A 387 37.90 25.78 -13.62
N ALA A 388 36.75 25.82 -14.27
CA ALA A 388 35.54 25.16 -13.75
C ALA A 388 35.72 23.64 -13.69
N ALA A 389 36.36 23.04 -14.71
CA ALA A 389 36.67 21.60 -14.71
C ALA A 389 37.62 21.21 -13.55
N PHE A 390 38.67 21.99 -13.29
CA PHE A 390 39.53 21.75 -12.15
C PHE A 390 38.75 21.75 -10.82
N ALA A 391 37.85 22.73 -10.61
CA ALA A 391 37.02 22.80 -9.42
C ALA A 391 36.10 21.58 -9.26
N ARG A 392 35.50 21.12 -10.37
CA ARG A 392 34.64 19.94 -10.38
C ARG A 392 35.42 18.65 -10.12
N VAL A 393 36.60 18.49 -10.68
CA VAL A 393 37.49 17.34 -10.38
C VAL A 393 37.94 17.34 -8.92
N GLU A 394 38.24 18.50 -8.33
CA GLU A 394 38.55 18.60 -6.89
C GLU A 394 37.37 18.18 -6.03
N GLU A 395 36.12 18.53 -6.39
CA GLU A 395 34.92 18.14 -5.71
C GLU A 395 34.72 16.61 -5.81
N LEU A 396 34.82 16.03 -7.01
CA LEU A 396 34.73 14.59 -7.21
C LEU A 396 35.79 13.82 -6.43
N ARG A 397 37.02 14.36 -6.36
CA ARG A 397 38.08 13.77 -5.52
C ARG A 397 37.75 13.86 -4.03
N ALA A 398 37.14 14.94 -3.56
CA ALA A 398 36.72 15.04 -2.17
C ALA A 398 35.65 13.98 -1.82
N MET A 399 34.70 13.73 -2.73
CA MET A 399 33.70 12.66 -2.57
C MET A 399 34.38 11.29 -2.54
N THR A 400 35.30 10.99 -3.48
CA THR A 400 36.07 9.73 -3.48
C THR A 400 36.88 9.56 -2.20
N THR A 401 37.50 10.63 -1.68
CA THR A 401 38.23 10.60 -0.41
C THR A 401 37.33 10.20 0.77
N ALA A 402 36.08 10.67 0.79
CA ALA A 402 35.12 10.34 1.83
C ALA A 402 34.79 8.83 1.83
N GLU A 403 34.63 8.24 0.65
CA GLU A 403 34.40 6.80 0.53
C GLU A 403 35.65 5.97 0.84
N MET A 404 36.82 6.36 0.35
CA MET A 404 38.07 5.67 0.66
C MET A 404 38.40 5.61 2.16
N LYS A 405 37.95 6.59 2.94
CA LYS A 405 38.15 6.60 4.41
C LYS A 405 37.36 5.51 5.13
N LYS A 406 36.35 4.92 4.51
CA LYS A 406 35.56 3.83 5.09
C LYS A 406 36.27 2.48 4.93
N VAL A 407 37.01 2.29 3.84
CA VAL A 407 37.66 1.03 3.48
C VAL A 407 38.55 0.42 4.58
N PRO A 408 39.39 1.20 5.30
CA PRO A 408 40.17 0.64 6.42
C PRO A 408 39.30 0.03 7.52
N GLY A 409 38.15 0.62 7.81
CA GLY A 409 37.18 0.07 8.77
C GLY A 409 36.63 -1.27 8.30
N ASP A 410 36.24 -1.35 7.03
CA ASP A 410 35.69 -2.58 6.43
C ASP A 410 36.75 -3.69 6.37
N LEU A 411 37.99 -3.35 6.06
CA LEU A 411 39.12 -4.29 6.10
C LEU A 411 39.38 -4.80 7.52
N GLN A 412 39.29 -3.95 8.53
CA GLN A 412 39.45 -4.33 9.94
C GLN A 412 38.30 -5.24 10.39
N GLU A 413 37.07 -4.97 9.97
CA GLU A 413 35.91 -5.84 10.23
C GLU A 413 36.09 -7.20 9.57
N LEU A 414 36.49 -7.23 8.30
CA LEU A 414 36.81 -8.47 7.59
C LEU A 414 37.90 -9.29 8.32
N GLU A 415 38.92 -8.62 8.86
CA GLU A 415 39.99 -9.26 9.60
C GLU A 415 39.49 -9.85 10.92
N SER A 416 38.62 -9.12 11.65
CA SER A 416 38.04 -9.59 12.90
C SER A 416 37.17 -10.85 12.72
N GLN A 417 36.45 -10.96 11.60
CA GLN A 417 35.57 -12.08 11.28
C GLN A 417 36.32 -13.24 10.57
N SER A 418 37.56 -13.01 10.13
CA SER A 418 38.29 -13.96 9.32
C SER A 418 38.56 -15.31 10.04
N GLY A 419 38.77 -15.27 11.35
CA GLY A 419 39.04 -16.47 12.15
C GLY A 419 37.86 -17.45 12.17
N GLU A 420 36.64 -16.95 12.37
CA GLU A 420 35.44 -17.81 12.34
C GLU A 420 35.14 -18.35 10.95
N ARG A 421 35.37 -17.56 9.92
CA ARG A 421 35.18 -17.98 8.52
C ARG A 421 36.17 -19.05 8.14
N GLU A 422 37.47 -18.86 8.45
CA GLU A 422 38.51 -19.84 8.18
C GLU A 422 38.24 -21.18 8.87
N ALA A 423 37.71 -21.18 10.10
CA ALA A 423 37.38 -22.41 10.82
C ALA A 423 36.31 -23.28 10.13
N ARG A 424 35.49 -22.67 9.29
CA ARG A 424 34.40 -23.37 8.52
C ARG A 424 34.83 -23.78 7.11
N MET A 425 36.02 -23.41 6.66
CA MET A 425 36.54 -23.64 5.32
C MET A 425 37.43 -24.90 5.25
N THR A 426 37.50 -25.52 4.08
CA THR A 426 38.49 -26.57 3.80
C THR A 426 39.89 -25.96 3.70
N LYS A 427 40.93 -26.78 3.87
CA LYS A 427 42.34 -26.33 3.79
C LYS A 427 42.67 -25.65 2.45
N ALA A 428 42.05 -26.07 1.36
CA ALA A 428 42.24 -25.47 0.05
C ALA A 428 41.61 -24.07 -0.02
N GLU A 429 40.38 -23.94 0.49
CA GLU A 429 39.65 -22.66 0.57
C GLU A 429 40.33 -21.64 1.50
N GLN A 430 40.84 -22.08 2.66
CA GLN A 430 41.63 -21.26 3.57
C GLN A 430 42.84 -20.62 2.89
N LYS A 431 43.56 -21.42 2.07
CA LYS A 431 44.74 -20.92 1.34
C LYS A 431 44.35 -19.82 0.32
N VAL A 432 43.26 -20.01 -0.39
CA VAL A 432 42.75 -19.05 -1.36
C VAL A 432 42.27 -17.78 -0.61
N PHE A 433 41.50 -17.95 0.44
CA PHE A 433 40.96 -16.84 1.24
C PHE A 433 42.08 -15.96 1.83
N ARG A 434 43.13 -16.55 2.40
CA ARG A 434 44.26 -15.77 2.94
C ARG A 434 44.98 -15.00 1.84
N ARG A 435 45.24 -15.63 0.71
CA ARG A 435 45.89 -14.99 -0.44
C ARG A 435 45.04 -13.82 -0.95
N ASP A 436 43.74 -14.00 -1.06
CA ASP A 436 42.84 -12.94 -1.58
C ASP A 436 42.73 -11.79 -0.58
N ARG A 437 42.74 -12.05 0.73
CA ARG A 437 42.80 -11.02 1.78
C ARG A 437 44.09 -10.19 1.71
N GLU A 438 45.26 -10.86 1.55
CA GLU A 438 46.55 -10.17 1.39
C GLU A 438 46.53 -9.29 0.12
N ARG A 439 45.93 -9.79 -0.98
CA ARG A 439 45.80 -9.01 -2.23
C ARG A 439 44.89 -7.82 -2.07
N LEU A 440 43.80 -7.91 -1.32
CA LEU A 440 42.89 -6.79 -1.05
C LEU A 440 43.61 -5.66 -0.34
N SER A 441 44.36 -5.94 0.72
CA SER A 441 45.14 -4.93 1.43
C SER A 441 46.21 -4.28 0.57
N ALA A 442 46.92 -5.08 -0.25
CA ALA A 442 47.94 -4.60 -1.17
C ALA A 442 47.33 -3.74 -2.30
N ASN A 443 46.19 -4.15 -2.85
CA ASN A 443 45.50 -3.41 -3.89
C ASN A 443 45.00 -2.06 -3.35
N PHE A 444 44.43 -2.04 -2.13
CA PHE A 444 43.98 -0.81 -1.50
C PHE A 444 45.13 0.18 -1.30
N ALA A 445 46.28 -0.27 -0.81
CA ALA A 445 47.46 0.59 -0.67
C ALA A 445 47.96 1.13 -2.00
N ALA A 446 47.92 0.31 -3.06
CA ALA A 446 48.29 0.74 -4.43
C ALA A 446 47.32 1.80 -4.97
N LEU A 447 46.00 1.59 -4.80
CA LEU A 447 44.96 2.55 -5.19
C LEU A 447 45.10 3.86 -4.42
N GLN A 448 45.36 3.81 -3.12
CA GLN A 448 45.59 5.01 -2.32
C GLN A 448 46.78 5.82 -2.85
N THR A 449 47.88 5.17 -3.18
CA THR A 449 49.06 5.82 -3.75
C THR A 449 48.74 6.42 -5.13
N GLN A 450 48.00 5.71 -5.96
CA GLN A 450 47.55 6.21 -7.27
C GLN A 450 46.65 7.42 -7.10
N PHE A 451 45.70 7.38 -6.16
CA PHE A 451 44.81 8.50 -5.88
C PHE A 451 45.56 9.76 -5.39
N GLU A 452 46.56 9.60 -4.54
CA GLU A 452 47.43 10.70 -4.10
C GLU A 452 48.18 11.33 -5.32
N GLN A 453 48.71 10.49 -6.20
CA GLN A 453 49.39 10.93 -7.40
C GLN A 453 48.47 11.70 -8.36
N THR A 454 47.19 11.31 -8.48
CA THR A 454 46.23 12.11 -9.31
C THR A 454 46.04 13.52 -8.76
N GLY A 455 46.12 13.69 -7.41
CA GLY A 455 46.06 15.01 -6.79
C GLY A 455 47.25 15.92 -7.10
N ASP A 456 48.43 15.32 -6.99
CA ASP A 456 49.65 16.04 -7.31
C ASP A 456 49.70 16.45 -8.81
N LYS A 457 49.25 15.56 -9.69
CA LYS A 457 49.13 15.87 -11.13
C LYS A 457 48.14 17.00 -11.36
N LEU A 458 46.95 16.96 -10.75
CA LEU A 458 45.92 17.98 -10.88
C LEU A 458 46.43 19.36 -10.45
N ALA A 459 47.11 19.43 -9.29
CA ALA A 459 47.69 20.68 -8.78
C ALA A 459 48.72 21.28 -9.75
N ARG A 460 49.60 20.44 -10.28
CA ARG A 460 50.62 20.87 -11.28
C ARG A 460 49.98 21.37 -12.57
N LEU A 461 48.97 20.68 -13.08
CA LEU A 461 48.26 21.07 -14.29
C LEU A 461 47.57 22.42 -14.14
N ARG A 462 46.99 22.67 -12.96
CA ARG A 462 46.37 23.95 -12.66
C ARG A 462 47.38 25.12 -12.62
N GLU A 463 48.56 24.88 -12.05
CA GLU A 463 49.63 25.89 -12.01
C GLU A 463 50.22 26.16 -13.41
N GLN A 464 50.27 25.15 -14.27
CA GLN A 464 50.86 25.24 -15.63
C GLN A 464 49.87 25.71 -16.69
N LEU A 465 48.61 25.97 -16.38
CA LEU A 465 47.60 26.36 -17.33
C LEU A 465 47.95 27.74 -17.96
N THR A 466 48.10 27.71 -19.26
CA THR A 466 48.33 28.89 -20.08
C THR A 466 47.35 28.91 -21.27
N PRO A 467 47.12 30.08 -21.90
CA PRO A 467 46.24 30.13 -23.07
C PRO A 467 46.70 29.26 -24.24
N ASP A 468 48.00 28.91 -24.31
CA ASP A 468 48.60 28.19 -25.43
C ASP A 468 48.53 26.66 -25.23
N ASN A 469 48.40 26.16 -24.00
CA ASN A 469 48.42 24.71 -23.70
C ASN A 469 47.03 24.14 -23.38
N ARG A 470 45.95 24.87 -23.64
CA ARG A 470 44.58 24.50 -23.25
C ARG A 470 44.16 23.10 -23.72
N ARG A 471 44.45 22.74 -24.97
CA ARG A 471 44.16 21.43 -25.54
C ARG A 471 44.86 20.30 -24.77
N GLN A 472 46.16 20.46 -24.58
CA GLN A 472 46.94 19.45 -23.84
C GLN A 472 46.44 19.30 -22.39
N THR A 473 46.09 20.42 -21.74
CA THR A 473 45.54 20.40 -20.39
C THR A 473 44.14 19.71 -20.34
N ALA A 474 43.33 19.90 -21.37
CA ALA A 474 42.04 19.19 -21.47
C ALA A 474 42.23 17.67 -21.60
N ASP A 475 43.14 17.23 -22.48
CA ASP A 475 43.47 15.80 -22.65
C ASP A 475 44.00 15.19 -21.35
N GLU A 476 44.84 15.92 -20.61
CA GLU A 476 45.38 15.47 -19.34
C GLU A 476 44.31 15.43 -18.21
N ILE A 477 43.36 16.38 -18.17
CA ILE A 477 42.19 16.33 -17.25
C ILE A 477 41.31 15.12 -17.57
N PHE A 478 41.07 14.85 -18.85
CA PHE A 478 40.29 13.68 -19.26
C PHE A 478 40.96 12.37 -18.81
N ALA A 479 42.28 12.26 -18.97
CA ALA A 479 43.06 11.12 -18.50
C ALA A 479 42.99 10.99 -16.97
N LEU A 480 43.06 12.10 -16.21
CA LEU A 480 42.89 12.09 -14.75
C LEU A 480 41.50 11.66 -14.29
N LEU A 481 40.45 12.12 -14.99
CA LEU A 481 39.07 11.66 -14.70
C LEU A 481 38.91 10.17 -14.93
N THR A 482 39.53 9.65 -16.00
CA THR A 482 39.54 8.20 -16.27
C THR A 482 40.33 7.44 -15.20
N GLU A 483 41.49 7.96 -14.78
CA GLU A 483 42.24 7.37 -13.63
C GLU A 483 41.37 7.40 -12.35
N LEU A 484 40.67 8.49 -12.06
CA LEU A 484 39.78 8.63 -10.89
C LEU A 484 38.60 7.67 -10.93
N SER A 485 38.03 7.42 -12.12
CA SER A 485 36.93 6.45 -12.31
C SER A 485 37.36 5.01 -12.03
N ASN A 486 38.65 4.69 -12.09
CA ASN A 486 39.20 3.37 -11.86
C ASN A 486 39.66 3.13 -10.42
N VAL A 487 39.70 4.17 -9.59
CA VAL A 487 40.00 4.12 -8.15
C VAL A 487 38.73 3.78 -7.36
#